data_1bd6a8007cccb8fb9db49f74dd0a8b37
#
_entry.id   1bd6a8007cccb8fb9db49f74dd0a8b37
#
_cell.length_a   1.000
_cell.length_b   1.000
_cell.length_c   1.000
_cell.angle_alpha   90.00
_cell.angle_beta   90.00
_cell.angle_gamma   90.00
#
_symmetry.space_group_name_H-M   'P 1'
#
loop_
_entity.id
_entity.type
_entity.pdbx_description
1 polymer ?
#
loop_
_entity_poly.entity_id
_entity_poly.type
_entity_poly.pdbx_seq_one_letter_code
_entity_poly.pdbx_strand_id
1 'polypeptide(L)'
;MNVMISNYPEELEFPADIEKNVRAAAEKVGELYGVENGEVSVTLTNNEYIHTLNKQYRGIDRPTDVLSFALNESEEPDVEDGPDVNVLGDLVISGERAKEQAADYGHSVKREIAFLTVHGMLHLLGYDHENGGLEAVHMR
;
A
#
# COMPACT_ATOMS: atom_id res chain seq x y z
N MET A 1 5.90 3.43 13.75
CA MET A 1 4.92 2.91 12.77
C MET A 1 4.74 1.42 12.96
N ASN A 2 3.51 1.01 13.09
CA ASN A 2 3.18 -0.40 13.20
C ASN A 2 2.70 -0.91 11.85
N VAL A 3 3.46 -1.80 11.23
CA VAL A 3 3.16 -2.34 9.91
C VAL A 3 2.87 -3.83 10.06
N MET A 4 1.63 -4.22 9.77
CA MET A 4 1.21 -5.62 9.84
C MET A 4 1.20 -6.15 8.42
N ILE A 5 1.96 -7.21 8.17
CA ILE A 5 2.10 -7.77 6.82
C ILE A 5 1.56 -9.19 6.79
N SER A 6 0.70 -9.46 5.82
CA SER A 6 0.15 -10.79 5.64
C SER A 6 0.16 -11.17 4.16
N ASN A 7 -0.01 -12.46 3.90
CA ASN A 7 -0.08 -13.01 2.55
C ASN A 7 -1.48 -13.58 2.34
N TYR A 8 -2.01 -13.40 1.16
CA TYR A 8 -3.29 -14.01 0.82
C TYR A 8 -3.27 -14.46 -0.64
N PRO A 9 -3.64 -15.70 -0.94
CA PRO A 9 -3.98 -16.76 0.02
C PRO A 9 -2.80 -17.16 0.90
N GLU A 10 -3.06 -17.82 2.01
CA GLU A 10 -2.02 -18.15 2.98
C GLU A 10 -0.86 -18.96 2.42
N GLU A 11 -1.13 -19.83 1.47
CA GLU A 11 -0.11 -20.65 0.84
C GLU A 11 0.79 -19.86 -0.12
N LEU A 12 0.44 -18.64 -0.42
CA LEU A 12 1.25 -17.77 -1.25
C LEU A 12 2.41 -17.24 -0.41
N GLU A 13 3.62 -17.59 -0.76
CA GLU A 13 4.80 -17.23 0.00
C GLU A 13 5.63 -16.17 -0.69
N PHE A 14 6.16 -15.27 0.11
CA PHE A 14 7.09 -14.25 -0.36
C PHE A 14 8.37 -14.36 0.47
N PRO A 15 9.54 -14.10 -0.15
CA PRO A 15 10.79 -14.10 0.59
C PRO A 15 10.75 -13.11 1.77
N ALA A 16 11.44 -13.45 2.85
CA ALA A 16 11.48 -12.60 4.03
C ALA A 16 12.01 -11.20 3.74
N ASP A 17 12.91 -11.05 2.78
CA ASP A 17 13.45 -9.74 2.44
C ASP A 17 12.42 -8.85 1.74
N ILE A 18 11.41 -9.43 1.10
CA ILE A 18 10.30 -8.66 0.54
C ILE A 18 9.50 -8.02 1.67
N GLU A 19 9.18 -8.79 2.71
CA GLU A 19 8.44 -8.25 3.86
C GLU A 19 9.23 -7.17 4.57
N LYS A 20 10.53 -7.38 4.74
CA LYS A 20 11.39 -6.36 5.35
C LYS A 20 11.40 -5.08 4.52
N ASN A 21 11.39 -5.22 3.21
CA ASN A 21 11.40 -4.11 2.29
C ASN A 21 10.11 -3.30 2.37
N VAL A 22 8.97 -4.00 2.43
CA VAL A 22 7.66 -3.36 2.60
C VAL A 22 7.64 -2.58 3.92
N ARG A 23 8.08 -3.21 5.00
CA ARG A 23 8.10 -2.58 6.31
C ARG A 23 8.98 -1.33 6.31
N ALA A 24 10.18 -1.45 5.76
CA ALA A 24 11.11 -0.32 5.71
C ALA A 24 10.53 0.85 4.90
N ALA A 25 9.89 0.55 3.76
CA ALA A 25 9.29 1.58 2.93
C ALA A 25 8.15 2.29 3.65
N ALA A 26 7.28 1.53 4.30
CA ALA A 26 6.17 2.11 5.03
C ALA A 26 6.63 2.96 6.21
N GLU A 27 7.62 2.47 6.94
CA GLU A 27 8.18 3.21 8.07
C GLU A 27 8.84 4.50 7.63
N LYS A 28 9.49 4.47 6.48
CA LYS A 28 10.12 5.68 5.95
C LYS A 28 9.10 6.75 5.60
N VAL A 29 7.99 6.36 5.01
CA VAL A 29 6.91 7.28 4.73
C VAL A 29 6.35 7.85 6.04
N GLY A 30 6.16 6.99 7.04
CA GLY A 30 5.68 7.45 8.34
C GLY A 30 6.59 8.49 8.96
N GLU A 31 7.89 8.27 8.87
CA GLU A 31 8.88 9.20 9.38
C GLU A 31 8.85 10.53 8.62
N LEU A 32 8.83 10.46 7.29
CA LEU A 32 8.87 11.66 6.45
C LEU A 32 7.62 12.53 6.55
N TYR A 33 6.48 11.91 6.80
CA TYR A 33 5.21 12.62 6.81
C TYR A 33 4.63 12.81 8.20
N GLY A 34 5.41 12.51 9.22
CA GLY A 34 5.00 12.78 10.60
C GLY A 34 3.91 11.89 11.15
N VAL A 35 3.79 10.68 10.63
CA VAL A 35 2.80 9.71 11.08
C VAL A 35 3.46 8.49 11.70
N GLU A 36 4.50 8.71 12.48
CA GLU A 36 5.26 7.62 13.10
C GLU A 36 4.43 6.78 14.05
N ASN A 37 3.36 7.34 14.60
CA ASN A 37 2.42 6.59 15.42
C ASN A 37 1.36 5.87 14.59
N GLY A 38 1.50 5.88 13.29
CA GLY A 38 0.53 5.28 12.40
C GLY A 38 0.56 3.76 12.40
N GLU A 39 -0.54 3.18 11.96
CA GLU A 39 -0.69 1.74 11.82
C GLU A 39 -1.25 1.45 10.44
N VAL A 40 -0.64 0.50 9.74
CA VAL A 40 -1.07 0.13 8.40
C VAL A 40 -1.00 -1.39 8.26
N SER A 41 -1.98 -1.95 7.54
CA SER A 41 -2.02 -3.36 7.23
C SER A 41 -1.68 -3.53 5.75
N VAL A 42 -0.74 -4.40 5.44
CA VAL A 42 -0.33 -4.67 4.06
C VAL A 42 -0.57 -6.13 3.73
N THR A 43 -1.32 -6.39 2.69
CA THR A 43 -1.56 -7.74 2.21
C THR A 43 -0.82 -7.93 0.89
N LEU A 44 0.06 -8.92 0.85
CA LEU A 44 0.76 -9.31 -0.37
C LEU A 44 -0.04 -10.43 -1.02
N THR A 45 -0.40 -10.26 -2.28
CA THR A 45 -1.31 -11.20 -2.92
C THR A 45 -0.95 -11.40 -4.40
N ASN A 46 -1.88 -11.97 -5.16
CA ASN A 46 -1.72 -12.25 -6.58
C ASN A 46 -2.70 -11.42 -7.41
N ASN A 47 -2.57 -11.54 -8.73
CA ASN A 47 -3.42 -10.79 -9.66
C ASN A 47 -4.89 -11.16 -9.53
N GLU A 48 -5.18 -12.42 -9.28
CA GLU A 48 -6.57 -12.90 -9.19
C GLU A 48 -7.31 -12.23 -8.03
N TYR A 49 -6.70 -12.21 -6.87
CA TYR A 49 -7.34 -11.63 -5.69
C TYR A 49 -7.48 -10.12 -5.81
N ILE A 50 -6.42 -9.44 -6.26
CA ILE A 50 -6.47 -7.99 -6.36
C ILE A 50 -7.46 -7.56 -7.46
N HIS A 51 -7.62 -8.39 -8.50
CA HIS A 51 -8.64 -8.17 -9.52
C HIS A 51 -10.04 -8.18 -8.90
N THR A 52 -10.29 -9.18 -8.06
CA THR A 52 -11.58 -9.31 -7.36
C THR A 52 -11.87 -8.06 -6.53
N LEU A 53 -10.88 -7.60 -5.78
CA LEU A 53 -11.04 -6.41 -4.95
C LEU A 53 -11.24 -5.15 -5.78
N ASN A 54 -10.51 -5.03 -6.86
CA ASN A 54 -10.61 -3.85 -7.73
C ASN A 54 -12.00 -3.75 -8.35
N LYS A 55 -12.53 -4.89 -8.79
CA LYS A 55 -13.88 -4.95 -9.33
C LYS A 55 -14.92 -4.62 -8.27
N GLN A 56 -14.78 -5.23 -7.11
CA GLN A 56 -15.76 -5.08 -6.02
C GLN A 56 -15.81 -3.67 -5.44
N TYR A 57 -14.64 -3.07 -5.21
CA TYR A 57 -14.58 -1.80 -4.48
C TYR A 57 -14.40 -0.58 -5.37
N ARG A 58 -13.91 -0.75 -6.58
CA ARG A 58 -13.69 0.37 -7.49
C ARG A 58 -14.46 0.26 -8.78
N GLY A 59 -15.13 -0.87 -9.01
CA GLY A 59 -15.89 -1.09 -10.23
C GLY A 59 -15.03 -1.28 -11.47
N ILE A 60 -13.75 -1.58 -11.29
CA ILE A 60 -12.80 -1.77 -12.39
C ILE A 60 -12.53 -3.26 -12.53
N ASP A 61 -12.96 -3.83 -13.64
CA ASP A 61 -12.88 -5.27 -13.87
C ASP A 61 -11.53 -5.67 -14.47
N ARG A 62 -10.47 -5.49 -13.71
CA ARG A 62 -9.12 -5.90 -14.11
C ARG A 62 -8.20 -5.87 -12.90
N PRO A 63 -7.08 -6.60 -12.93
CA PRO A 63 -6.12 -6.52 -11.85
C PRO A 63 -5.39 -5.18 -11.85
N THR A 64 -4.83 -4.83 -10.72
CA THR A 64 -3.99 -3.65 -10.59
C THR A 64 -2.75 -4.04 -9.80
N ASP A 65 -1.84 -3.12 -9.60
CA ASP A 65 -0.62 -3.40 -8.84
C ASP A 65 -0.80 -3.16 -7.34
N VAL A 66 -1.50 -2.12 -6.95
CA VAL A 66 -1.72 -1.79 -5.56
C VAL A 66 -3.09 -1.15 -5.38
N LEU A 67 -3.73 -1.48 -4.25
CA LEU A 67 -4.98 -0.84 -3.82
C LEU A 67 -4.77 -0.27 -2.43
N SER A 68 -5.34 0.89 -2.19
CA SER A 68 -5.26 1.56 -0.90
C SER A 68 -6.68 1.82 -0.39
N PHE A 69 -6.91 1.46 0.86
CA PHE A 69 -8.21 1.65 1.50
C PHE A 69 -8.00 2.48 2.75
N ALA A 70 -8.16 3.79 2.63
CA ALA A 70 -7.92 4.71 3.74
C ALA A 70 -9.04 4.67 4.75
N LEU A 71 -8.68 4.54 6.02
CA LEU A 71 -9.65 4.57 7.09
C LEU A 71 -9.89 5.97 7.62
N ASN A 72 -8.96 6.88 7.34
CA ASN A 72 -9.06 8.27 7.80
C ASN A 72 -9.87 9.16 6.88
N GLU A 73 -10.57 8.60 5.91
CA GLU A 73 -11.47 9.36 5.06
C GLU A 73 -12.75 9.73 5.78
N SER A 74 -12.99 9.09 6.91
CA SER A 74 -14.18 9.36 7.70
C SER A 74 -14.17 10.79 8.22
N GLU A 75 -15.33 11.43 8.21
CA GLU A 75 -15.48 12.77 8.76
C GLU A 75 -15.74 12.74 10.26
N GLU A 76 -15.82 11.57 10.83
CA GLU A 76 -16.05 11.45 12.26
C GLU A 76 -14.88 12.02 13.03
N PRO A 77 -15.15 12.79 14.07
CA PRO A 77 -14.07 13.32 14.88
C PRO A 77 -13.33 12.21 15.59
N ASP A 78 -12.07 12.45 15.83
CA ASP A 78 -11.26 11.49 16.57
C ASP A 78 -11.82 11.32 17.96
N VAL A 79 -11.73 10.11 18.46
CA VAL A 79 -12.13 9.82 19.83
C VAL A 79 -11.02 10.33 20.74
N GLU A 80 -11.32 11.31 21.55
CA GLU A 80 -10.32 11.93 22.42
C GLU A 80 -9.64 10.95 23.38
N ASP A 81 -10.39 9.97 23.81
CA ASP A 81 -9.89 8.97 24.74
C ASP A 81 -9.34 7.73 24.03
N GLY A 82 -9.22 7.78 22.73
CA GLY A 82 -8.70 6.65 21.97
C GLY A 82 -7.20 6.50 22.15
N PRO A 83 -6.64 5.37 21.73
CA PRO A 83 -5.20 5.19 21.78
C PRO A 83 -4.52 6.20 20.86
N ASP A 84 -3.27 6.49 21.15
CA ASP A 84 -2.47 7.40 20.36
C ASP A 84 -2.08 6.82 18.99
N VAL A 85 -2.66 5.70 18.63
CA VAL A 85 -2.39 5.06 17.36
C VAL A 85 -3.34 5.61 16.30
N ASN A 86 -2.76 5.99 15.19
CA ASN A 86 -3.51 6.51 14.05
C ASN A 86 -3.58 5.42 12.98
N VAL A 87 -4.72 4.77 12.86
CA VAL A 87 -4.90 3.71 11.85
C VAL A 87 -5.08 4.34 10.49
N LEU A 88 -4.09 4.17 9.64
CA LEU A 88 -4.09 4.79 8.31
C LEU A 88 -4.97 4.05 7.32
N GLY A 89 -4.95 2.73 7.36
CA GLY A 89 -5.77 1.93 6.45
C GLY A 89 -5.07 0.66 6.01
N ASP A 90 -5.48 0.16 4.86
CA ASP A 90 -4.99 -1.09 4.30
C ASP A 90 -4.39 -0.89 2.92
N LEU A 91 -3.30 -1.60 2.66
CA LEU A 91 -2.72 -1.70 1.33
C LEU A 91 -2.83 -3.14 0.87
N VAL A 92 -3.12 -3.34 -0.41
CA VAL A 92 -3.10 -4.66 -1.02
C VAL A 92 -2.18 -4.56 -2.23
N ILE A 93 -1.16 -5.41 -2.30
CA ILE A 93 -0.14 -5.36 -3.34
C ILE A 93 -0.08 -6.69 -4.06
N SER A 94 -0.18 -6.67 -5.39
CA SER A 94 0.01 -7.89 -6.18
C SER A 94 1.49 -8.14 -6.41
N GLY A 95 2.00 -9.21 -5.82
CA GLY A 95 3.39 -9.62 -6.03
C GLY A 95 3.62 -10.07 -7.47
N GLU A 96 2.61 -10.67 -8.10
CA GLU A 96 2.73 -11.07 -9.51
C GLU A 96 2.88 -9.86 -10.41
N ARG A 97 2.06 -8.85 -10.20
CA ARG A 97 2.14 -7.63 -11.00
C ARG A 97 3.46 -6.91 -10.75
N ALA A 98 3.93 -6.92 -9.50
CA ALA A 98 5.22 -6.33 -9.17
C ALA A 98 6.36 -7.00 -9.93
N LYS A 99 6.32 -8.32 -10.06
CA LYS A 99 7.33 -9.05 -10.82
C LYS A 99 7.29 -8.68 -12.30
N GLU A 100 6.10 -8.57 -12.85
CA GLU A 100 5.92 -8.19 -14.25
C GLU A 100 6.46 -6.79 -14.51
N GLN A 101 6.12 -5.85 -13.65
CA GLN A 101 6.56 -4.47 -13.80
C GLN A 101 8.07 -4.33 -13.59
N ALA A 102 8.62 -5.06 -12.62
CA ALA A 102 10.06 -5.04 -12.39
C ALA A 102 10.82 -5.49 -13.63
N ALA A 103 10.33 -6.55 -14.27
CA ALA A 103 10.95 -7.05 -15.50
C ALA A 103 10.85 -6.01 -16.62
N ASP A 104 9.69 -5.38 -16.76
CA ASP A 104 9.47 -4.38 -17.79
C ASP A 104 10.34 -3.15 -17.60
N TYR A 105 10.58 -2.75 -16.35
CA TYR A 105 11.34 -1.55 -16.03
C TYR A 105 12.81 -1.82 -15.82
N GLY A 106 13.22 -3.08 -15.83
CA GLY A 106 14.63 -3.44 -15.69
C GLY A 106 15.19 -3.23 -14.29
N HIS A 107 14.36 -3.44 -13.25
CA HIS A 107 14.86 -3.36 -11.88
C HIS A 107 14.36 -4.54 -11.04
N SER A 108 14.79 -4.60 -9.79
CA SER A 108 14.47 -5.73 -8.94
C SER A 108 13.01 -5.72 -8.47
N VAL A 109 12.50 -6.90 -8.13
CA VAL A 109 11.17 -7.03 -7.55
C VAL A 109 11.09 -6.27 -6.22
N LYS A 110 12.15 -6.31 -5.43
CA LYS A 110 12.21 -5.58 -4.17
C LYS A 110 12.01 -4.10 -4.37
N ARG A 111 12.67 -3.54 -5.39
CA ARG A 111 12.54 -2.12 -5.71
C ARG A 111 11.11 -1.78 -6.13
N GLU A 112 10.51 -2.65 -6.95
CA GLU A 112 9.14 -2.42 -7.41
C GLU A 112 8.16 -2.47 -6.26
N ILE A 113 8.29 -3.45 -5.38
CA ILE A 113 7.39 -3.59 -4.23
C ILE A 113 7.57 -2.40 -3.27
N ALA A 114 8.80 -1.93 -3.07
CA ALA A 114 9.02 -0.73 -2.26
C ALA A 114 8.33 0.48 -2.87
N PHE A 115 8.43 0.64 -4.18
CA PHE A 115 7.77 1.72 -4.89
C PHE A 115 6.25 1.66 -4.71
N LEU A 116 5.68 0.47 -4.87
CA LEU A 116 4.23 0.29 -4.71
C LEU A 116 3.79 0.56 -3.27
N THR A 117 4.62 0.18 -2.31
CA THR A 117 4.33 0.45 -0.91
C THR A 117 4.29 1.96 -0.64
N VAL A 118 5.29 2.68 -1.12
CA VAL A 118 5.34 4.14 -0.97
C VAL A 118 4.13 4.78 -1.64
N HIS A 119 3.85 4.36 -2.87
CA HIS A 119 2.72 4.86 -3.65
C HIS A 119 1.41 4.68 -2.86
N GLY A 120 1.19 3.46 -2.36
CA GLY A 120 -0.02 3.16 -1.60
C GLY A 120 -0.11 3.96 -0.30
N MET A 121 1.02 4.11 0.40
CA MET A 121 1.06 4.90 1.62
C MET A 121 0.70 6.35 1.36
N LEU A 122 1.19 6.93 0.27
CA LEU A 122 0.87 8.30 -0.08
C LEU A 122 -0.63 8.47 -0.34
N HIS A 123 -1.24 7.47 -0.98
CA HIS A 123 -2.70 7.48 -1.16
C HIS A 123 -3.43 7.45 0.18
N LEU A 124 -2.95 6.64 1.13
CA LEU A 124 -3.57 6.59 2.46
C LEU A 124 -3.49 7.94 3.17
N LEU A 125 -2.45 8.70 2.88
CA LEU A 125 -2.24 10.01 3.47
C LEU A 125 -2.94 11.13 2.70
N GLY A 126 -3.67 10.78 1.65
CA GLY A 126 -4.47 11.76 0.91
C GLY A 126 -3.84 12.31 -0.36
N TYR A 127 -2.70 11.80 -0.77
CA TYR A 127 -2.07 12.22 -2.01
C TYR A 127 -2.61 11.37 -3.15
N ASP A 128 -3.55 11.92 -3.89
CA ASP A 128 -4.28 11.21 -4.91
C ASP A 128 -3.97 11.79 -6.28
N HIS A 129 -3.76 10.92 -7.26
CA HIS A 129 -3.49 11.33 -8.65
C HIS A 129 -4.57 12.23 -9.23
N GLU A 130 -5.80 12.03 -8.79
CA GLU A 130 -6.92 12.79 -9.32
C GLU A 130 -6.92 14.24 -8.88
N ASN A 131 -6.09 14.56 -7.92
CA ASN A 131 -6.06 15.91 -7.36
C ASN A 131 -5.09 16.85 -8.05
N GLY A 132 -4.51 16.42 -9.16
CA GLY A 132 -3.71 17.32 -9.95
C GLY A 132 -2.29 16.87 -10.22
N GLY A 133 -1.51 17.77 -10.79
CA GLY A 133 -0.20 17.45 -11.30
C GLY A 133 0.86 17.13 -10.28
N LEU A 134 0.65 17.52 -9.04
CA LEU A 134 1.62 17.25 -8.00
C LEU A 134 1.87 15.75 -7.86
N GLU A 135 0.81 14.99 -7.81
CA GLU A 135 0.89 13.57 -7.66
C GLU A 135 1.55 12.91 -8.86
N ALA A 136 1.22 13.39 -10.03
CA ALA A 136 1.81 12.88 -11.26
C ALA A 136 3.33 13.05 -11.25
N VAL A 137 3.81 14.15 -10.73
CA VAL A 137 5.25 14.41 -10.63
C VAL A 137 5.89 13.55 -9.56
N HIS A 138 5.27 13.47 -8.41
CA HIS A 138 5.85 12.76 -7.27
C HIS A 138 5.76 11.25 -7.36
N MET A 139 4.87 10.75 -8.17
CA MET A 139 4.71 9.32 -8.33
C MET A 139 5.63 8.74 -9.41
N ARG A 140 6.50 9.53 -9.97
CA ARG A 140 7.45 9.05 -10.98
C ARG A 140 8.80 8.75 -10.40
#